data_40caf01e9784808ebf0d70ebcf98dbfd
#
_entry.id   40caf01e9784808ebf0d70ebcf98dbfd
#
_cell.length_a   1.000
_cell.length_b   1.000
_cell.length_c   1.000
_cell.angle_alpha   90.00
_cell.angle_beta   90.00
_cell.angle_gamma   90.00
#
_symmetry.space_group_name_H-M   'P 1'
#
loop_
_entity.id
_entity.type
_entity.pdbx_description
1 polymer ?
#
loop_
_entity_poly.entity_id
_entity_poly.type
_entity_poly.pdbx_seq_one_letter_code
_entity_poly.pdbx_strand_id
1 'polypeptide(L)'
;ADWYCQLWAESLGKAVDLDGKTVNVGTTPVKSLGVTDQHSQVQLYIEGPYDKVITFISVENYACQMPIAHGCEDIPDVGFLGGHTMQELIQAENKATAYALMRAGRMNYTIKMPEVSAYTLGQLMFMLELQTAYTGALLNIDTFNQPGVENGKKATFALLGKKGYEVQKKEMDSAPALDRRYIV
;
A
#
# COMPACT_ATOMS: atom_id res chain seq x y z
N ALA A 1 -1.59 5.76 -4.22
CA ALA A 1 -1.31 4.64 -3.32
C ALA A 1 -0.04 4.88 -2.47
N ASP A 2 1.08 5.35 -3.05
CA ASP A 2 2.35 5.56 -2.32
C ASP A 2 2.18 6.45 -1.08
N TRP A 3 1.53 7.60 -1.23
CA TRP A 3 1.23 8.50 -0.11
C TRP A 3 0.51 7.79 1.05
N TYR A 4 -0.50 6.99 0.75
CA TYR A 4 -1.24 6.26 1.79
C TYR A 4 -0.41 5.14 2.41
N CYS A 5 0.42 4.44 1.64
CA CYS A 5 1.34 3.45 2.18
C CYS A 5 2.32 4.08 3.17
N GLN A 6 2.85 5.26 2.85
CA GLN A 6 3.70 6.00 3.78
C GLN A 6 2.93 6.41 5.04
N LEU A 7 1.77 7.08 4.89
CA LEU A 7 0.93 7.50 6.02
C LEU A 7 0.63 6.34 6.97
N TRP A 8 0.18 5.22 6.43
CA TRP A 8 -0.17 4.02 7.18
C TRP A 8 1.03 3.40 7.91
N ALA A 9 2.13 3.19 7.21
CA ALA A 9 3.33 2.54 7.76
C ALA A 9 3.98 3.38 8.87
N GLU A 10 4.17 4.68 8.65
CA GLU A 10 4.78 5.58 9.63
C GLU A 10 3.90 5.78 10.85
N SER A 11 2.59 5.87 10.66
CA SER A 11 1.66 6.14 11.74
C SER A 11 1.37 4.91 12.61
N LEU A 12 1.27 3.72 12.02
CA LEU A 12 0.76 2.53 12.72
C LEU A 12 1.83 1.51 13.11
N GLY A 13 3.03 1.55 12.51
CA GLY A 13 4.14 0.68 12.92
C GLY A 13 4.70 1.12 14.27
N LYS A 14 4.34 0.44 15.36
CA LYS A 14 4.76 0.78 16.71
C LYS A 14 5.23 -0.43 17.50
N ALA A 15 6.35 -0.25 18.21
CA ALA A 15 6.90 -1.27 19.10
C ALA A 15 6.15 -1.35 20.43
N VAL A 16 5.67 -0.22 20.93
CA VAL A 16 4.98 -0.11 22.23
C VAL A 16 3.64 0.60 22.08
N ASP A 17 2.70 0.26 22.95
CA ASP A 17 1.42 0.94 23.08
C ASP A 17 1.53 2.18 24.02
N LEU A 18 0.41 2.88 24.23
CA LEU A 18 0.34 4.05 25.10
C LEU A 18 0.59 3.73 26.59
N ASP A 19 0.43 2.47 26.98
CA ASP A 19 0.69 1.99 28.33
C ASP A 19 2.15 1.50 28.50
N GLY A 20 2.98 1.60 27.47
CA GLY A 20 4.38 1.18 27.46
C GLY A 20 4.60 -0.33 27.29
N LYS A 21 3.55 -1.08 26.96
CA LYS A 21 3.64 -2.52 26.69
C LYS A 21 4.18 -2.77 25.29
N THR A 22 5.10 -3.71 25.15
CA THR A 22 5.59 -4.16 23.83
C THR A 22 4.48 -4.87 23.06
N VAL A 23 4.13 -4.35 21.89
CA VAL A 23 3.04 -4.85 21.04
C VAL A 23 3.49 -5.20 19.63
N ASN A 24 4.48 -4.49 19.05
CA ASN A 24 4.98 -4.68 17.68
C ASN A 24 3.83 -4.77 16.67
N VAL A 25 2.96 -3.78 16.67
CA VAL A 25 1.77 -3.71 15.82
C VAL A 25 2.03 -2.90 14.56
N GLY A 26 1.11 -3.01 13.63
CA GLY A 26 1.11 -2.37 12.33
C GLY A 26 1.13 -3.41 11.21
N THR A 27 0.23 -3.23 10.23
CA THR A 27 0.19 -4.07 9.04
C THR A 27 0.98 -3.44 7.92
N THR A 28 1.62 -4.24 7.07
CA THR A 28 2.38 -3.75 5.92
C THR A 28 1.42 -3.33 4.81
N PRO A 29 1.39 -2.04 4.44
CA PRO A 29 0.61 -1.59 3.31
C PRO A 29 1.33 -1.97 2.00
N VAL A 30 0.57 -2.51 1.05
CA VAL A 30 1.07 -2.86 -0.28
C VAL A 30 0.25 -2.12 -1.31
N LYS A 31 0.90 -1.36 -2.18
CA LYS A 31 0.24 -0.74 -3.32
C LYS A 31 0.06 -1.74 -4.44
N SER A 32 -1.07 -1.66 -5.11
CA SER A 32 -1.36 -2.44 -6.31
C SER A 32 -2.03 -1.56 -7.34
N LEU A 33 -1.57 -1.63 -8.55
CA LEU A 33 -2.11 -0.89 -9.69
C LEU A 33 -2.87 -1.85 -10.61
N GLY A 34 -4.19 -1.67 -10.73
CA GLY A 34 -4.94 -2.35 -11.79
C GLY A 34 -4.60 -1.68 -13.14
N VAL A 35 -4.35 -2.46 -14.21
CA VAL A 35 -4.49 -3.93 -14.25
C VAL A 35 -3.17 -4.67 -14.00
N THR A 36 -2.04 -3.98 -14.04
CA THR A 36 -0.69 -4.56 -14.02
C THR A 36 -0.49 -5.54 -12.86
N ASP A 37 -0.92 -5.14 -11.68
CA ASP A 37 -0.71 -5.96 -10.48
C ASP A 37 -1.75 -7.06 -10.29
N GLN A 38 -2.80 -7.08 -11.07
CA GLN A 38 -3.67 -8.26 -11.18
C GLN A 38 -2.89 -9.46 -11.74
N HIS A 39 -1.96 -9.23 -12.66
CA HIS A 39 -1.08 -10.26 -13.17
C HIS A 39 0.04 -10.61 -12.19
N SER A 40 0.68 -9.62 -11.58
CA SER A 40 1.89 -9.83 -10.78
C SER A 40 1.64 -10.26 -9.33
N GLN A 41 0.50 -9.91 -8.71
CA GLN A 41 0.28 -10.04 -7.27
C GLN A 41 -0.97 -10.84 -6.88
N VAL A 42 -1.98 -10.96 -7.72
CA VAL A 42 -3.26 -11.58 -7.36
C VAL A 42 -3.12 -13.07 -7.03
N GLN A 43 -2.18 -13.78 -7.65
CA GLN A 43 -1.88 -15.16 -7.29
C GLN A 43 -1.56 -15.29 -5.79
N LEU A 44 -0.69 -14.42 -5.27
CA LEU A 44 -0.36 -14.38 -3.83
C LEU A 44 -1.57 -14.00 -2.97
N TYR A 45 -2.43 -13.10 -3.46
CA TYR A 45 -3.60 -12.66 -2.71
C TYR A 45 -4.66 -13.75 -2.60
N ILE A 46 -4.79 -14.59 -3.61
CA ILE A 46 -5.77 -15.69 -3.65
C ILE A 46 -5.25 -16.94 -2.93
N GLU A 47 -4.05 -17.40 -3.23
CA GLU A 47 -3.54 -18.69 -2.73
C GLU A 47 -2.54 -18.57 -1.59
N GLY A 48 -2.03 -17.37 -1.31
CA GLY A 48 -1.09 -17.13 -0.23
C GLY A 48 -1.74 -17.06 1.15
N PRO A 49 -0.99 -16.65 2.20
CA PRO A 49 -1.48 -16.55 3.58
C PRO A 49 -2.72 -15.65 3.71
N TYR A 50 -3.63 -16.02 4.62
CA TYR A 50 -4.84 -15.24 4.93
C TYR A 50 -4.52 -14.11 5.91
N ASP A 51 -3.75 -13.14 5.47
CA ASP A 51 -3.22 -12.02 6.25
C ASP A 51 -3.45 -10.64 5.59
N LYS A 52 -4.28 -10.59 4.55
CA LYS A 52 -4.49 -9.42 3.72
C LYS A 52 -5.94 -9.00 3.64
N VAL A 53 -6.18 -7.69 3.63
CA VAL A 53 -7.43 -7.06 3.22
C VAL A 53 -7.16 -6.25 1.97
N ILE A 54 -7.90 -6.51 0.90
CA ILE A 54 -7.71 -5.85 -0.38
C ILE A 54 -8.74 -4.72 -0.53
N THR A 55 -8.25 -3.50 -0.72
CA THR A 55 -9.10 -2.32 -0.95
C THR A 55 -9.03 -1.93 -2.41
N PHE A 56 -10.17 -2.01 -3.10
CA PHE A 56 -10.31 -1.46 -4.45
C PHE A 56 -10.72 0.00 -4.36
N ILE A 57 -10.11 0.84 -5.18
CA ILE A 57 -10.58 2.21 -5.44
C ILE A 57 -11.04 2.24 -6.89
N SER A 58 -12.34 2.42 -7.12
CA SER A 58 -12.94 2.46 -8.45
C SER A 58 -13.54 3.85 -8.72
N VAL A 59 -13.48 4.27 -9.99
CA VAL A 59 -14.10 5.52 -10.46
C VAL A 59 -15.36 5.16 -11.25
N GLU A 60 -16.48 5.80 -10.93
CA GLU A 60 -17.76 5.52 -11.61
C GLU A 60 -17.85 6.25 -12.95
N ASN A 61 -17.49 7.54 -12.97
CA ASN A 61 -17.57 8.39 -14.15
C ASN A 61 -16.19 8.92 -14.53
N TYR A 62 -15.75 8.61 -15.72
CA TYR A 62 -14.49 9.11 -16.28
C TYR A 62 -14.73 10.40 -17.07
N ALA A 63 -13.77 11.32 -17.04
CA ALA A 63 -13.87 12.59 -17.73
C ALA A 63 -13.88 12.46 -19.27
N CYS A 64 -13.33 11.37 -19.79
CA CYS A 64 -13.40 11.05 -21.21
C CYS A 64 -13.65 9.56 -21.41
N GLN A 65 -14.21 9.21 -22.55
CA GLN A 65 -14.35 7.82 -22.97
C GLN A 65 -13.38 7.55 -24.13
N MET A 66 -12.60 6.50 -23.99
CA MET A 66 -11.66 6.08 -25.02
C MET A 66 -12.16 4.80 -25.68
N PRO A 67 -12.67 4.85 -26.90
CA PRO A 67 -13.14 3.66 -27.60
C PRO A 67 -11.98 2.76 -28.01
N ILE A 68 -12.20 1.45 -27.95
CA ILE A 68 -11.31 0.44 -28.49
C ILE A 68 -11.73 0.20 -29.95
N ALA A 69 -10.84 0.49 -30.89
CA ALA A 69 -11.11 0.30 -32.29
C ALA A 69 -11.35 -1.18 -32.63
N HIS A 70 -12.20 -1.45 -33.60
CA HIS A 70 -12.33 -2.78 -34.20
C HIS A 70 -11.03 -3.15 -34.90
N GLY A 71 -10.61 -4.38 -34.77
CA GLY A 71 -9.38 -4.92 -35.37
C GLY A 71 -9.01 -6.25 -34.74
N CYS A 72 -8.00 -6.91 -35.32
CA CYS A 72 -7.53 -8.21 -34.84
C CYS A 72 -8.64 -9.27 -34.79
N GLU A 73 -9.57 -9.24 -35.76
CA GLU A 73 -10.72 -10.14 -35.82
C GLU A 73 -10.32 -11.59 -36.05
N ASP A 74 -9.13 -11.80 -36.59
CA ASP A 74 -8.46 -13.09 -36.76
C ASP A 74 -7.89 -13.67 -35.44
N ILE A 75 -7.87 -12.84 -34.36
CA ILE A 75 -7.42 -13.22 -33.01
C ILE A 75 -8.61 -13.12 -32.05
N PRO A 76 -9.41 -14.19 -31.85
CA PRO A 76 -10.64 -14.11 -31.03
C PRO A 76 -10.45 -13.62 -29.64
N ASP A 77 -9.30 -13.89 -29.01
CA ASP A 77 -8.98 -13.47 -27.63
C ASP A 77 -8.76 -11.96 -27.48
N VAL A 78 -8.65 -11.23 -28.57
CA VAL A 78 -8.46 -9.77 -28.59
C VAL A 78 -9.57 -9.08 -29.39
N GLY A 79 -9.99 -9.67 -30.50
CA GLY A 79 -10.97 -9.09 -31.43
C GLY A 79 -12.31 -8.71 -30.79
N PHE A 80 -12.74 -9.46 -29.76
CA PHE A 80 -14.00 -9.19 -29.05
C PHE A 80 -13.99 -7.85 -28.27
N LEU A 81 -12.82 -7.25 -28.04
CA LEU A 81 -12.70 -5.96 -27.37
C LEU A 81 -13.12 -4.79 -28.24
N GLY A 82 -13.14 -4.97 -29.57
CA GLY A 82 -13.58 -3.93 -30.51
C GLY A 82 -15.00 -3.48 -30.25
N GLY A 83 -15.22 -2.16 -30.21
CA GLY A 83 -16.51 -1.54 -29.89
C GLY A 83 -16.77 -1.29 -28.40
N HIS A 84 -15.97 -1.83 -27.51
CA HIS A 84 -15.97 -1.45 -26.08
C HIS A 84 -15.13 -0.17 -25.84
N THR A 85 -15.16 0.32 -24.64
CA THR A 85 -14.29 1.42 -24.19
C THR A 85 -13.25 0.93 -23.19
N MET A 86 -12.13 1.65 -23.07
CA MET A 86 -11.12 1.36 -22.06
C MET A 86 -11.69 1.45 -20.63
N GLN A 87 -12.70 2.32 -20.43
CA GLN A 87 -13.40 2.46 -19.15
C GLN A 87 -14.21 1.21 -18.81
N GLU A 88 -14.93 0.65 -19.79
CA GLU A 88 -15.65 -0.61 -19.60
C GLU A 88 -14.69 -1.76 -19.29
N LEU A 89 -13.55 -1.82 -19.98
CA LEU A 89 -12.54 -2.84 -19.77
C LEU A 89 -11.98 -2.77 -18.34
N ILE A 90 -11.49 -1.61 -17.89
CA ILE A 90 -10.90 -1.47 -16.54
C ILE A 90 -11.94 -1.73 -15.43
N GLN A 91 -13.21 -1.33 -15.66
CA GLN A 91 -14.29 -1.60 -14.71
C GLN A 91 -14.64 -3.09 -14.66
N ALA A 92 -14.64 -3.78 -15.80
CA ALA A 92 -14.88 -5.20 -15.87
C ALA A 92 -13.78 -6.00 -15.13
N GLU A 93 -12.53 -5.65 -15.35
CA GLU A 93 -11.39 -6.28 -14.67
C GLU A 93 -11.40 -6.03 -13.15
N ASN A 94 -11.73 -4.81 -12.71
CA ASN A 94 -11.89 -4.50 -11.29
C ASN A 94 -12.97 -5.38 -10.64
N LYS A 95 -14.15 -5.45 -11.27
CA LYS A 95 -15.27 -6.27 -10.77
C LYS A 95 -14.94 -7.77 -10.78
N ALA A 96 -14.29 -8.24 -11.84
CA ALA A 96 -13.92 -9.65 -11.98
C ALA A 96 -12.89 -10.07 -10.91
N THR A 97 -11.90 -9.22 -10.65
CA THR A 97 -10.89 -9.49 -9.62
C THR A 97 -11.49 -9.47 -8.22
N ALA A 98 -12.34 -8.49 -7.91
CA ALA A 98 -13.07 -8.46 -6.63
C ALA A 98 -13.95 -9.71 -6.43
N TYR A 99 -14.63 -10.14 -7.49
CA TYR A 99 -15.43 -11.37 -7.48
C TYR A 99 -14.56 -12.61 -7.25
N ALA A 100 -13.43 -12.74 -7.94
CA ALA A 100 -12.51 -13.87 -7.77
C ALA A 100 -11.98 -13.96 -6.33
N LEU A 101 -11.58 -12.83 -5.73
CA LEU A 101 -11.16 -12.75 -4.33
C LEU A 101 -12.28 -13.16 -3.37
N MET A 102 -13.50 -12.66 -3.61
CA MET A 102 -14.67 -13.05 -2.81
C MET A 102 -14.94 -14.55 -2.91
N ARG A 103 -14.88 -15.14 -4.10
CA ARG A 103 -15.07 -16.58 -4.32
C ARG A 103 -14.01 -17.42 -3.61
N ALA A 104 -12.78 -16.89 -3.50
CA ALA A 104 -11.68 -17.51 -2.76
C ALA A 104 -11.74 -17.22 -1.24
N GLY A 105 -12.80 -16.59 -0.73
CA GLY A 105 -12.95 -16.24 0.67
C GLY A 105 -11.99 -15.17 1.15
N ARG A 106 -11.43 -14.34 0.25
CA ARG A 106 -10.47 -13.28 0.60
C ARG A 106 -11.18 -11.97 0.91
N MET A 107 -10.81 -11.36 2.04
CA MET A 107 -11.39 -10.09 2.49
C MET A 107 -11.08 -8.99 1.49
N ASN A 108 -12.11 -8.37 0.96
CA ASN A 108 -11.96 -7.22 0.08
C ASN A 108 -13.18 -6.28 0.20
N TYR A 109 -12.96 -5.02 -0.14
CA TYR A 109 -14.02 -4.02 -0.26
C TYR A 109 -13.64 -2.97 -1.31
N THR A 110 -14.64 -2.22 -1.77
CA THR A 110 -14.46 -1.22 -2.81
C THR A 110 -14.89 0.16 -2.30
N ILE A 111 -13.99 1.12 -2.42
CA ILE A 111 -14.28 2.55 -2.30
C ILE A 111 -14.65 3.06 -3.69
N LYS A 112 -15.88 3.52 -3.86
CA LYS A 112 -16.37 4.07 -5.12
C LYS A 112 -16.23 5.59 -5.11
N MET A 113 -15.48 6.13 -6.05
CA MET A 113 -15.39 7.55 -6.30
C MET A 113 -16.36 7.91 -7.45
N PRO A 114 -17.25 8.88 -7.27
CA PRO A 114 -18.18 9.29 -8.35
C PRO A 114 -17.41 9.72 -9.61
N GLU A 115 -16.34 10.48 -9.43
CA GLU A 115 -15.46 11.00 -10.48
C GLU A 115 -14.10 11.35 -9.90
N VAL A 116 -13.13 11.68 -10.74
CA VAL A 116 -11.83 12.22 -10.31
C VAL A 116 -11.89 13.75 -10.37
N SER A 117 -12.02 14.38 -9.21
CA SER A 117 -11.98 15.83 -9.05
C SER A 117 -11.16 16.20 -7.82
N ALA A 118 -10.77 17.47 -7.69
CA ALA A 118 -10.09 17.96 -6.48
C ALA A 118 -10.92 17.71 -5.21
N TYR A 119 -12.23 17.80 -5.32
CA TYR A 119 -13.16 17.57 -4.21
C TYR A 119 -13.19 16.08 -3.79
N THR A 120 -13.44 15.17 -4.73
CA THR A 120 -13.53 13.73 -4.44
C THR A 120 -12.18 13.16 -4.00
N LEU A 121 -11.08 13.67 -4.55
CA LEU A 121 -9.74 13.30 -4.09
C LEU A 121 -9.48 13.79 -2.67
N GLY A 122 -9.87 15.03 -2.33
CA GLY A 122 -9.77 15.57 -0.96
C GLY A 122 -10.59 14.76 0.03
N GLN A 123 -11.81 14.36 -0.34
CA GLN A 123 -12.63 13.47 0.49
C GLN A 123 -11.95 12.11 0.73
N LEU A 124 -11.38 11.50 -0.31
CA LEU A 124 -10.65 10.23 -0.20
C LEU A 124 -9.44 10.38 0.74
N MET A 125 -8.64 11.43 0.56
CA MET A 125 -7.46 11.66 1.40
C MET A 125 -7.85 11.85 2.87
N PHE A 126 -8.82 12.71 3.15
CA PHE A 126 -9.30 12.96 4.50
C PHE A 126 -9.88 11.70 5.17
N MET A 127 -10.65 10.90 4.42
CA MET A 127 -11.16 9.61 4.91
C MET A 127 -10.02 8.66 5.30
N LEU A 128 -8.98 8.57 4.47
CA LEU A 128 -7.83 7.71 4.73
C LEU A 128 -6.96 8.20 5.91
N GLU A 129 -6.86 9.51 6.11
CA GLU A 129 -6.21 10.11 7.29
C GLU A 129 -6.99 9.77 8.57
N LEU A 130 -8.30 9.96 8.56
CA LEU A 130 -9.16 9.57 9.68
C LEU A 130 -9.10 8.08 9.96
N GLN A 131 -9.14 7.24 8.95
CA GLN A 131 -9.02 5.79 9.08
C GLN A 131 -7.70 5.43 9.79
N THR A 132 -6.61 6.07 9.41
CA THR A 132 -5.30 5.85 10.04
C THR A 132 -5.31 6.26 11.52
N ALA A 133 -5.84 7.46 11.84
CA ALA A 133 -5.95 7.94 13.21
C ALA A 133 -6.82 7.02 14.08
N TYR A 134 -7.99 6.61 13.58
CA TYR A 134 -8.87 5.67 14.30
C TYR A 134 -8.24 4.30 14.49
N THR A 135 -7.51 3.80 13.49
CA THR A 135 -6.80 2.52 13.62
C THR A 135 -5.74 2.58 14.70
N GLY A 136 -4.99 3.68 14.80
CA GLY A 136 -4.03 3.88 15.89
C GLY A 136 -4.69 3.92 17.27
N ALA A 137 -5.85 4.58 17.39
CA ALA A 137 -6.62 4.57 18.62
C ALA A 137 -7.13 3.17 19.00
N LEU A 138 -7.60 2.39 18.02
CA LEU A 138 -8.03 1.00 18.24
C LEU A 138 -6.87 0.07 18.67
N LEU A 139 -5.65 0.36 18.20
CA LEU A 139 -4.45 -0.37 18.58
C LEU A 139 -3.82 0.16 19.88
N ASN A 140 -4.39 1.18 20.50
CA ASN A 140 -3.88 1.86 21.70
C ASN A 140 -2.45 2.39 21.53
N ILE A 141 -2.12 2.99 20.36
CA ILE A 141 -0.76 3.48 20.05
C ILE A 141 -0.75 4.98 19.77
N ASP A 142 0.44 5.61 19.91
CA ASP A 142 0.65 6.98 19.47
C ASP A 142 0.83 7.02 17.96
N THR A 143 -0.24 7.41 17.26
CA THR A 143 -0.31 7.48 15.80
C THR A 143 0.54 8.60 15.21
N PHE A 144 0.86 9.63 16.02
CA PHE A 144 1.42 10.89 15.53
C PHE A 144 2.94 11.03 15.77
N ASN A 145 3.62 9.95 16.12
CA ASN A 145 5.08 9.89 16.22
C ASN A 145 5.67 8.76 15.37
N GLN A 146 6.96 8.83 15.07
CA GLN A 146 7.69 7.83 14.28
C GLN A 146 9.11 7.59 14.82
N PRO A 147 9.27 7.06 16.06
CA PRO A 147 10.58 6.93 16.71
C PRO A 147 11.56 6.01 15.94
N GLY A 148 11.06 5.03 15.21
CA GLY A 148 11.88 4.11 14.42
C GLY A 148 12.68 4.80 13.31
N VAL A 149 12.16 5.87 12.73
CA VAL A 149 12.84 6.63 11.66
C VAL A 149 14.00 7.47 12.21
N GLU A 150 13.88 7.96 13.45
CA GLU A 150 14.87 8.83 14.07
C GLU A 150 16.21 8.11 14.35
N ASN A 151 16.17 6.83 14.67
CA ASN A 151 17.39 6.06 14.91
C ASN A 151 18.29 5.96 13.68
N GLY A 152 17.72 5.75 12.50
CA GLY A 152 18.46 5.74 11.25
C GLY A 152 19.09 7.09 10.91
N LYS A 153 18.37 8.19 11.14
CA LYS A 153 18.90 9.56 10.95
C LYS A 153 20.07 9.85 11.88
N LYS A 154 19.97 9.51 13.16
CA LYS A 154 21.04 9.67 14.15
C LYS A 154 22.28 8.86 13.76
N ALA A 155 22.09 7.63 13.31
CA ALA A 155 23.18 6.79 12.82
C ALA A 155 23.87 7.41 11.59
N THR A 156 23.10 7.93 10.64
CA THR A 156 23.64 8.64 9.48
C THR A 156 24.47 9.87 9.89
N PHE A 157 23.98 10.67 10.83
CA PHE A 157 24.72 11.82 11.35
C PHE A 157 26.03 11.40 12.02
N ALA A 158 26.01 10.31 12.78
CA ALA A 158 27.20 9.77 13.43
C ALA A 158 28.24 9.30 12.38
N LEU A 159 27.82 8.57 11.37
CA LEU A 159 28.69 8.10 10.28
C LEU A 159 29.33 9.22 9.50
N LEU A 160 28.61 10.31 9.28
CA LEU A 160 29.09 11.50 8.57
C LEU A 160 29.89 12.46 9.48
N GLY A 161 30.14 12.11 10.75
CA GLY A 161 30.95 12.89 11.67
C GLY A 161 30.30 14.19 12.16
N LYS A 162 28.97 14.29 12.17
CA LYS A 162 28.26 15.44 12.70
C LYS A 162 28.55 15.61 14.18
N LYS A 163 28.96 16.83 14.58
CA LYS A 163 29.26 17.17 15.99
C LYS A 163 28.07 16.88 16.89
N GLY A 164 28.33 16.24 18.04
CA GLY A 164 27.32 15.85 19.02
C GLY A 164 26.78 14.41 18.84
N TYR A 165 27.32 13.66 17.89
CA TYR A 165 26.94 12.25 17.62
C TYR A 165 28.10 11.28 17.81
N GLU A 166 29.14 11.67 18.57
CA GLU A 166 30.35 10.88 18.79
C GLU A 166 30.08 9.59 19.58
N VAL A 167 29.11 9.64 20.49
CA VAL A 167 28.70 8.46 21.29
C VAL A 167 28.09 7.41 20.38
N GLN A 168 27.12 7.79 19.55
CA GLN A 168 26.49 6.91 18.57
C GLN A 168 27.51 6.33 17.57
N LYS A 169 28.50 7.14 17.17
CA LYS A 169 29.60 6.67 16.31
C LYS A 169 30.39 5.55 16.97
N LYS A 170 30.77 5.73 18.24
CA LYS A 170 31.50 4.69 19.02
C LYS A 170 30.69 3.42 19.19
N GLU A 171 29.38 3.55 19.49
CA GLU A 171 28.48 2.39 19.61
C GLU A 171 28.44 1.59 18.30
N MET A 172 28.33 2.27 17.16
CA MET A 172 28.32 1.64 15.83
C MET A 172 29.66 0.96 15.52
N ASP A 173 30.77 1.63 15.82
CA ASP A 173 32.11 1.10 15.58
C ASP A 173 32.45 -0.13 16.48
N SER A 174 31.77 -0.23 17.63
CA SER A 174 31.88 -1.37 18.54
C SER A 174 30.90 -2.50 18.24
N ALA A 175 30.01 -2.32 17.28
CA ALA A 175 29.06 -3.37 16.90
C ALA A 175 29.79 -4.61 16.37
N PRO A 176 29.28 -5.83 16.62
CA PRO A 176 29.85 -7.05 16.07
C PRO A 176 30.00 -6.96 14.55
N ALA A 177 31.13 -7.42 14.04
CA ALA A 177 31.32 -7.52 12.59
C ALA A 177 30.24 -8.43 11.98
N LEU A 178 29.82 -8.12 10.76
CA LEU A 178 28.89 -8.96 10.00
C LEU A 178 29.47 -10.37 9.87
N ASP A 179 28.67 -11.38 10.14
CA ASP A 179 29.05 -12.77 9.96
C ASP A 179 29.30 -13.02 8.47
N ARG A 180 30.53 -13.47 8.15
CA ARG A 180 30.95 -13.72 6.77
C ARG A 180 30.07 -14.73 6.02
N ARG A 181 29.34 -15.57 6.75
CA ARG A 181 28.37 -16.52 6.16
C ARG A 181 27.20 -15.83 5.44
N TYR A 182 26.93 -14.56 5.76
CA TYR A 182 25.85 -13.77 5.18
C TYR A 182 26.35 -12.68 4.22
N ILE A 183 27.64 -12.70 3.88
CA ILE A 183 28.23 -11.79 2.89
C ILE A 183 28.37 -12.60 1.59
N VAL A 184 27.62 -12.17 0.56
CA VAL A 184 27.67 -12.76 -0.79
C VAL A 184 28.54 -11.89 -1.69
#